data_5697ce04e7a8d1b8a08135bbd824eb02
#
_entry.id   5697ce04e7a8d1b8a08135bbd824eb02
#
_cell.length_a   1.000
_cell.length_b   1.000
_cell.length_c   1.000
_cell.angle_alpha   90.00
_cell.angle_beta   90.00
_cell.angle_gamma   90.00
#
_symmetry.space_group_name_H-M   'P 1'
#
loop_
_entity.id
_entity.type
_entity.pdbx_description
1 polymer ?
#
loop_
_entity_poly.entity_id
_entity_poly.type
_entity_poly.pdbx_seq_one_letter_code
_entity_poly.pdbx_strand_id
1 'polypeptide(L)'
;MCGIAGIKRFTNEPITVAEIQIMLLGIEHRGNEATGIALINPDGTVHVHKKDTPAWNFVKDDSTEKFLRDFLNPETKTVLLHTRLATVGNPKKNENNHPMYADNVAVVHNGGISNHYAMFSSEKLDRNCETDSDIFRAILDRDGINKRVFKTLNKLSGSAAIAAIETNRPDMLLLARSGSPIKYAVSEEKLWWASEMDVVQKAVRPVRAIRGFWGRLPRPDVTYWSMQDNSAYIIDDTGIQSKHEFTTCGNYNAPNYNVRKNYSFQQRKWHSDLASERTRANIGSSAITIIHPAKADHVSTVENIAKPGQKLGSCPKCFLVMTLEEKTPWTGRICSNPKCRHSLAELDSAKAA
;
A
#
# COMPACT_ATOMS: atom_id res chain seq x y z
N MET A 1 -10.45 11.02 7.58
CA MET A 1 -10.84 9.60 7.41
C MET A 1 -9.58 8.79 7.23
N CYS A 2 -9.47 7.63 7.86
CA CYS A 2 -8.31 6.76 7.72
C CYS A 2 -8.13 6.24 6.27
N GLY A 3 -6.93 5.81 5.93
CA GLY A 3 -6.64 5.07 4.71
C GLY A 3 -6.39 3.59 5.03
N ILE A 4 -7.01 2.67 4.30
CA ILE A 4 -6.67 1.25 4.32
C ILE A 4 -6.21 0.82 2.93
N ALA A 5 -5.26 -0.10 2.91
CA ALA A 5 -4.76 -0.72 1.69
C ALA A 5 -4.16 -2.10 2.00
N GLY A 6 -3.85 -2.86 0.99
CA GLY A 6 -3.12 -4.11 1.17
C GLY A 6 -3.00 -4.92 -0.11
N ILE A 7 -2.29 -6.03 0.03
CA ILE A 7 -1.96 -6.92 -1.07
C ILE A 7 -2.12 -8.36 -0.59
N LYS A 8 -2.79 -9.19 -1.39
CA LYS A 8 -2.81 -10.64 -1.21
C LYS A 8 -2.12 -11.31 -2.39
N ARG A 9 -1.26 -12.26 -2.10
CA ARG A 9 -0.58 -13.10 -3.09
C ARG A 9 -1.40 -14.37 -3.34
N PHE A 10 -1.59 -14.73 -4.60
CA PHE A 10 -2.24 -15.97 -5.03
C PHE A 10 -1.25 -17.03 -5.50
N THR A 11 -0.18 -16.63 -6.17
CA THR A 11 0.83 -17.50 -6.78
C THR A 11 2.22 -17.28 -6.21
N ASN A 12 3.26 -17.59 -6.95
CA ASN A 12 4.66 -17.44 -6.53
C ASN A 12 5.22 -16.03 -6.75
N GLU A 13 4.45 -15.08 -7.33
CA GLU A 13 4.95 -13.71 -7.48
C GLU A 13 4.98 -13.00 -6.12
N PRO A 14 6.15 -12.61 -5.59
CA PRO A 14 6.27 -12.07 -4.25
C PRO A 14 5.67 -10.67 -4.13
N ILE A 15 5.14 -10.36 -2.94
CA ILE A 15 4.80 -8.98 -2.56
C ILE A 15 6.11 -8.21 -2.38
N THR A 16 6.20 -7.03 -2.97
CA THR A 16 7.43 -6.22 -2.96
C THR A 16 7.36 -5.05 -2.00
N VAL A 17 8.52 -4.65 -1.47
CA VAL A 17 8.66 -3.42 -0.66
C VAL A 17 8.15 -2.20 -1.42
N ALA A 18 8.40 -2.12 -2.73
CA ALA A 18 7.95 -1.00 -3.55
C ALA A 18 6.42 -0.90 -3.63
N GLU A 19 5.71 -2.02 -3.76
CA GLU A 19 4.24 -2.04 -3.72
C GLU A 19 3.72 -1.53 -2.37
N ILE A 20 4.29 -2.01 -1.26
CA ILE A 20 3.93 -1.59 0.11
C ILE A 20 4.13 -0.07 0.27
N GLN A 21 5.29 0.45 -0.11
CA GLN A 21 5.61 1.88 0.01
C GLN A 21 4.68 2.74 -0.86
N ILE A 22 4.45 2.36 -2.11
CA ILE A 22 3.53 3.07 -3.01
C ILE A 22 2.12 3.15 -2.41
N MET A 23 1.64 2.06 -1.84
CA MET A 23 0.30 2.01 -1.26
C MET A 23 0.20 2.83 0.03
N LEU A 24 1.18 2.74 0.94
CA LEU A 24 1.21 3.56 2.16
C LEU A 24 1.26 5.05 1.85
N LEU A 25 2.17 5.47 0.97
CA LEU A 25 2.28 6.87 0.54
C LEU A 25 1.02 7.33 -0.21
N GLY A 26 0.40 6.42 -0.94
CA GLY A 26 -0.84 6.71 -1.68
C GLY A 26 -2.04 7.00 -0.78
N ILE A 27 -2.14 6.35 0.39
CA ILE A 27 -3.24 6.55 1.33
C ILE A 27 -2.93 7.57 2.45
N GLU A 28 -1.72 8.14 2.51
CA GLU A 28 -1.29 9.07 3.58
C GLU A 28 -2.18 10.32 3.69
N HIS A 29 -2.64 10.85 2.56
CA HIS A 29 -3.51 12.04 2.54
C HIS A 29 -4.85 11.83 3.28
N ARG A 30 -5.22 10.58 3.58
CA ARG A 30 -6.41 10.24 4.36
C ARG A 30 -6.16 10.27 5.87
N GLY A 31 -4.91 10.14 6.29
CA GLY A 31 -4.50 10.20 7.68
C GLY A 31 -2.99 10.20 7.83
N ASN A 32 -2.45 11.07 8.65
CA ASN A 32 -1.02 11.28 8.80
C ASN A 32 -0.54 11.29 10.27
N GLU A 33 -1.36 10.79 11.19
CA GLU A 33 -1.00 10.79 12.62
C GLU A 33 -0.33 9.49 13.05
N ALA A 34 -0.68 8.37 12.40
CA ALA A 34 -0.01 7.09 12.63
C ALA A 34 -0.07 6.22 11.37
N THR A 35 0.92 5.35 11.22
CA THR A 35 1.04 4.40 10.11
C THR A 35 1.34 3.02 10.64
N GLY A 36 0.81 1.98 9.98
CA GLY A 36 1.11 0.62 10.36
C GLY A 36 0.95 -0.41 9.25
N ILE A 37 1.66 -1.52 9.46
CA ILE A 37 1.71 -2.70 8.61
C ILE A 37 1.42 -3.94 9.45
N ALA A 38 0.63 -4.87 8.93
CA ALA A 38 0.65 -6.27 9.34
C ALA A 38 0.91 -7.14 8.13
N LEU A 39 1.67 -8.20 8.31
CA LEU A 39 1.87 -9.22 7.28
C LEU A 39 1.71 -10.60 7.89
N ILE A 40 1.27 -11.55 7.08
CA ILE A 40 1.14 -12.96 7.45
C ILE A 40 1.95 -13.84 6.52
N ASN A 41 2.72 -14.75 7.09
CA ASN A 41 3.51 -15.74 6.40
C ASN A 41 2.78 -17.10 6.33
N PRO A 42 3.22 -18.04 5.49
CA PRO A 42 2.56 -19.34 5.32
C PRO A 42 2.44 -20.18 6.60
N ASP A 43 3.34 -19.97 7.56
CA ASP A 43 3.32 -20.63 8.87
C ASP A 43 2.24 -20.09 9.81
N GLY A 44 1.46 -19.10 9.37
CA GLY A 44 0.43 -18.43 10.18
C GLY A 44 0.96 -17.35 11.09
N THR A 45 2.27 -17.10 11.10
CA THR A 45 2.85 -16.02 11.92
C THR A 45 2.44 -14.65 11.37
N VAL A 46 1.82 -13.85 12.23
CA VAL A 46 1.47 -12.44 11.93
C VAL A 46 2.51 -11.53 12.56
N HIS A 47 3.11 -10.70 11.75
CA HIS A 47 4.03 -9.66 12.19
C HIS A 47 3.37 -8.29 12.03
N VAL A 48 3.46 -7.46 13.08
CA VAL A 48 2.84 -6.13 13.11
C VAL A 48 3.88 -5.07 13.44
N HIS A 49 3.94 -4.01 12.64
CA HIS A 49 4.74 -2.82 12.91
C HIS A 49 3.88 -1.58 12.72
N LYS A 50 3.88 -0.69 13.73
CA LYS A 50 3.08 0.54 13.69
C LYS A 50 3.72 1.64 14.54
N LYS A 51 3.59 2.89 14.09
CA LYS A 51 4.17 4.08 14.74
C LYS A 51 3.22 5.26 14.61
N ASP A 52 3.31 6.17 15.58
CA ASP A 52 2.64 7.46 15.61
C ASP A 52 3.34 8.48 14.68
N THR A 53 3.42 8.15 13.38
CA THR A 53 4.13 8.96 12.40
C THR A 53 3.44 8.88 11.03
N PRO A 54 3.54 9.95 10.19
CA PRO A 54 3.06 9.92 8.81
C PRO A 54 3.72 8.82 7.98
N ALA A 55 3.05 8.33 6.93
CA ALA A 55 3.57 7.28 6.08
C ALA A 55 4.90 7.65 5.41
N TRP A 56 5.08 8.91 5.05
CA TRP A 56 6.35 9.42 4.50
C TRP A 56 7.54 9.21 5.42
N ASN A 57 7.36 9.46 6.73
CA ASN A 57 8.42 9.22 7.70
C ASN A 57 8.54 7.72 8.00
N PHE A 58 7.41 7.03 8.10
CA PHE A 58 7.34 5.60 8.39
C PHE A 58 8.12 4.75 7.38
N VAL A 59 7.97 5.00 6.08
CA VAL A 59 8.66 4.22 5.03
C VAL A 59 10.16 4.46 4.96
N LYS A 60 10.66 5.54 5.58
CA LYS A 60 12.08 5.89 5.66
C LYS A 60 12.72 5.51 6.99
N ASP A 61 11.93 5.06 7.94
CA ASP A 61 12.39 4.75 9.29
C ASP A 61 13.16 3.43 9.32
N ASP A 62 14.32 3.43 9.97
CA ASP A 62 15.21 2.27 10.06
C ASP A 62 14.52 1.04 10.67
N SER A 63 13.59 1.26 11.62
CA SER A 63 12.82 0.17 12.23
C SER A 63 11.82 -0.44 11.25
N THR A 64 11.25 0.36 10.33
CA THR A 64 10.38 -0.12 9.27
C THR A 64 11.17 -0.87 8.20
N GLU A 65 12.34 -0.36 7.82
CA GLU A 65 13.24 -1.07 6.90
C GLU A 65 13.66 -2.42 7.50
N LYS A 66 14.07 -2.41 8.77
CA LYS A 66 14.41 -3.64 9.49
C LYS A 66 13.24 -4.63 9.55
N PHE A 67 12.04 -4.16 9.87
CA PHE A 67 10.83 -4.97 9.91
C PHE A 67 10.56 -5.64 8.55
N LEU A 68 10.60 -4.89 7.47
CA LEU A 68 10.36 -5.44 6.13
C LEU A 68 11.46 -6.41 5.71
N ARG A 69 12.71 -6.13 6.01
CA ARG A 69 13.83 -7.03 5.73
C ARG A 69 13.74 -8.34 6.51
N ASP A 70 13.33 -8.29 7.76
CA ASP A 70 13.32 -9.46 8.66
C ASP A 70 12.09 -10.35 8.43
N PHE A 71 10.94 -9.80 8.04
CA PHE A 71 9.66 -10.51 8.04
C PHE A 71 8.97 -10.60 6.68
N LEU A 72 9.19 -9.68 5.76
CA LEU A 72 8.66 -9.79 4.40
C LEU A 72 9.54 -10.74 3.60
N ASN A 73 8.97 -11.87 3.20
CA ASN A 73 9.67 -12.88 2.41
C ASN A 73 8.88 -13.21 1.12
N PRO A 74 9.48 -13.95 0.17
CA PRO A 74 8.80 -14.28 -1.08
C PRO A 74 7.49 -15.05 -0.93
N GLU A 75 7.29 -15.71 0.21
CA GLU A 75 6.13 -16.53 0.49
C GLU A 75 5.04 -15.80 1.29
N THR A 76 5.30 -14.56 1.75
CA THR A 76 4.32 -13.74 2.47
C THR A 76 2.97 -13.74 1.75
N LYS A 77 1.90 -14.14 2.45
CA LYS A 77 0.56 -14.36 1.89
C LYS A 77 -0.20 -13.07 1.70
N THR A 78 -0.24 -12.24 2.75
CA THR A 78 -1.05 -11.02 2.76
C THR A 78 -0.36 -9.92 3.55
N VAL A 79 -0.49 -8.69 3.09
CA VAL A 79 -0.05 -7.47 3.80
C VAL A 79 -1.24 -6.55 3.98
N LEU A 80 -1.48 -6.10 5.21
CA LEU A 80 -2.46 -5.07 5.59
C LEU A 80 -1.73 -3.76 5.86
N LEU A 81 -2.23 -2.66 5.35
CA LEU A 81 -1.65 -1.32 5.44
C LEU A 81 -2.68 -0.32 5.96
N HIS A 82 -2.24 0.58 6.82
CA HIS A 82 -3.12 1.60 7.40
C HIS A 82 -2.41 2.94 7.60
N THR A 83 -3.16 4.02 7.34
CA THR A 83 -2.80 5.39 7.75
C THR A 83 -3.96 5.99 8.54
N ARG A 84 -3.65 6.51 9.73
CA ARG A 84 -4.65 6.94 10.70
C ARG A 84 -4.86 8.44 10.71
N LEU A 85 -6.13 8.85 10.67
CA LEU A 85 -6.60 10.12 11.18
C LEU A 85 -7.40 9.83 12.46
N ALA A 86 -6.88 10.22 13.62
CA ALA A 86 -7.50 9.89 14.89
C ALA A 86 -8.80 10.67 15.09
N THR A 87 -9.88 9.95 15.33
CA THR A 87 -11.19 10.50 15.73
C THR A 87 -11.50 10.10 17.15
N VAL A 88 -11.07 8.92 17.58
CA VAL A 88 -11.22 8.38 18.93
C VAL A 88 -9.91 7.72 19.35
N GLY A 89 -9.48 7.92 20.59
CA GLY A 89 -8.23 7.42 21.16
C GLY A 89 -7.00 8.21 20.74
N ASN A 90 -6.06 8.34 21.66
CA ASN A 90 -4.82 9.08 21.46
C ASN A 90 -3.87 8.34 20.49
N PRO A 91 -3.44 8.94 19.35
CA PRO A 91 -2.52 8.29 18.41
C PRO A 91 -1.12 8.06 18.98
N LYS A 92 -0.72 8.77 20.06
CA LYS A 92 0.54 8.54 20.76
C LYS A 92 0.57 7.20 21.54
N LYS A 93 -0.59 6.64 21.82
CA LYS A 93 -0.72 5.30 22.39
C LYS A 93 -0.79 4.30 21.26
N ASN A 94 0.26 3.52 21.09
CA ASN A 94 0.40 2.66 19.91
C ASN A 94 -0.64 1.53 19.84
N GLU A 95 -1.23 1.14 20.98
CA GLU A 95 -2.38 0.22 21.01
C GLU A 95 -3.61 0.77 20.28
N ASN A 96 -3.77 2.09 20.20
CA ASN A 96 -4.84 2.74 19.46
C ASN A 96 -4.60 2.81 17.95
N ASN A 97 -3.41 2.45 17.48
CA ASN A 97 -3.04 2.52 16.07
C ASN A 97 -3.27 1.18 15.37
N HIS A 98 -3.63 1.24 14.09
CA HIS A 98 -3.81 0.05 13.27
C HIS A 98 -2.48 -0.45 12.70
N PRO A 99 -2.38 -1.76 12.37
CA PRO A 99 -3.42 -2.79 12.54
C PRO A 99 -3.73 -3.07 14.00
N MET A 100 -5.03 -3.30 14.32
CA MET A 100 -5.44 -3.91 15.58
C MET A 100 -5.16 -5.39 15.49
N TYR A 101 -4.63 -6.00 16.55
CA TYR A 101 -4.29 -7.42 16.51
C TYR A 101 -4.53 -8.10 17.85
N ALA A 102 -4.73 -9.40 17.78
CA ALA A 102 -4.79 -10.36 18.89
C ALA A 102 -4.08 -11.65 18.46
N ASP A 103 -4.14 -12.67 19.31
CA ASP A 103 -3.44 -13.94 19.05
C ASP A 103 -3.82 -14.58 17.71
N ASN A 104 -5.08 -14.44 17.28
CA ASN A 104 -5.59 -15.12 16.10
C ASN A 104 -5.82 -14.20 14.91
N VAL A 105 -5.78 -12.89 15.04
CA VAL A 105 -6.23 -11.97 14.00
C VAL A 105 -5.48 -10.66 13.98
N ALA A 106 -5.29 -10.11 12.75
CA ALA A 106 -4.97 -8.69 12.56
C ALA A 106 -6.01 -8.05 11.63
N VAL A 107 -6.43 -6.82 11.96
CA VAL A 107 -7.47 -6.09 11.23
C VAL A 107 -7.12 -4.62 11.07
N VAL A 108 -7.45 -4.07 9.90
CA VAL A 108 -7.45 -2.63 9.63
C VAL A 108 -8.88 -2.17 9.33
N HIS A 109 -9.21 -0.97 9.81
CA HIS A 109 -10.54 -0.39 9.66
C HIS A 109 -10.45 1.09 9.25
N ASN A 110 -11.30 1.48 8.33
CA ASN A 110 -11.63 2.87 8.00
C ASN A 110 -13.12 3.08 8.12
N GLY A 111 -13.54 3.96 9.00
CA GLY A 111 -14.94 4.26 9.30
C GLY A 111 -15.13 4.73 10.72
N GLY A 112 -16.32 4.48 11.27
CA GLY A 112 -16.65 4.76 12.66
C GLY A 112 -17.85 3.93 13.11
N ILE A 113 -17.71 3.27 14.26
CA ILE A 113 -18.74 2.41 14.85
C ILE A 113 -19.29 3.06 16.12
N SER A 114 -20.54 3.52 16.05
CA SER A 114 -21.19 4.28 17.13
C SER A 114 -21.61 3.42 18.32
N ASN A 115 -21.98 2.17 18.09
CA ASN A 115 -22.47 1.28 19.14
C ASN A 115 -21.43 0.32 19.71
N HIS A 116 -20.15 0.55 19.49
CA HIS A 116 -19.08 -0.38 19.88
C HIS A 116 -19.07 -0.68 21.39
N TYR A 117 -19.34 0.29 22.27
CA TYR A 117 -19.44 0.04 23.72
C TYR A 117 -20.56 -0.95 24.07
N ALA A 118 -21.75 -0.76 23.49
CA ALA A 118 -22.86 -1.67 23.70
C ALA A 118 -22.56 -3.07 23.18
N MET A 119 -21.84 -3.16 22.06
CA MET A 119 -21.43 -4.42 21.46
C MET A 119 -20.40 -5.17 22.31
N PHE A 120 -19.37 -4.48 22.85
CA PHE A 120 -18.42 -5.09 23.78
C PHE A 120 -19.17 -5.71 24.98
N SER A 121 -20.12 -4.97 25.56
CA SER A 121 -20.90 -5.43 26.72
C SER A 121 -21.81 -6.60 26.37
N SER A 122 -22.64 -6.47 25.32
CA SER A 122 -23.65 -7.47 24.96
C SER A 122 -23.06 -8.77 24.45
N GLU A 123 -21.95 -8.70 23.72
CA GLU A 123 -21.23 -9.86 23.19
C GLU A 123 -20.19 -10.42 24.17
N LYS A 124 -20.00 -9.78 25.35
CA LYS A 124 -19.04 -10.17 26.40
C LYS A 124 -17.61 -10.27 25.83
N LEU A 125 -17.19 -9.24 25.10
CA LEU A 125 -15.89 -9.17 24.48
C LEU A 125 -14.94 -8.27 25.29
N ASP A 126 -13.65 -8.62 25.28
CA ASP A 126 -12.60 -7.81 25.94
C ASP A 126 -12.15 -6.70 25.02
N ARG A 127 -12.02 -5.51 25.59
CA ARG A 127 -11.57 -4.31 24.92
C ARG A 127 -10.09 -4.06 25.23
N ASN A 128 -9.27 -3.92 24.17
CA ASN A 128 -7.82 -3.78 24.31
C ASN A 128 -7.33 -2.34 24.15
N CYS A 129 -8.14 -1.44 23.55
CA CYS A 129 -7.74 -0.06 23.32
C CYS A 129 -8.93 0.91 23.31
N GLU A 130 -8.66 2.22 23.12
CA GLU A 130 -9.68 3.27 23.21
C GLU A 130 -10.54 3.40 21.95
N THR A 131 -10.10 2.83 20.80
CA THR A 131 -10.76 3.02 19.52
C THR A 131 -11.99 2.14 19.34
N ASP A 132 -12.94 2.61 18.55
CA ASP A 132 -14.12 1.85 18.11
C ASP A 132 -13.73 0.66 17.23
N SER A 133 -12.62 0.77 16.53
CA SER A 133 -12.10 -0.26 15.63
C SER A 133 -11.76 -1.58 16.33
N ASP A 134 -11.46 -1.53 17.64
CA ASP A 134 -11.12 -2.72 18.43
C ASP A 134 -12.26 -3.74 18.49
N ILE A 135 -13.51 -3.31 18.24
CA ILE A 135 -14.64 -4.24 18.19
C ILE A 135 -14.50 -5.28 17.06
N PHE A 136 -13.91 -4.88 15.92
CA PHE A 136 -13.65 -5.82 14.82
C PHE A 136 -12.61 -6.86 15.20
N ARG A 137 -11.51 -6.43 15.85
CA ARG A 137 -10.51 -7.35 16.41
C ARG A 137 -11.15 -8.35 17.35
N ALA A 138 -11.93 -7.87 18.34
CA ALA A 138 -12.52 -8.72 19.36
C ALA A 138 -13.53 -9.73 18.79
N ILE A 139 -14.38 -9.33 17.84
CA ILE A 139 -15.33 -10.23 17.18
C ILE A 139 -14.58 -11.27 16.33
N LEU A 140 -13.61 -10.85 15.53
CA LEU A 140 -12.89 -11.74 14.62
C LEU A 140 -11.95 -12.68 15.36
N ASP A 141 -11.36 -12.25 16.47
CA ASP A 141 -10.53 -13.10 17.33
C ASP A 141 -11.33 -14.24 17.96
N ARG A 142 -12.56 -13.95 18.43
CA ARG A 142 -13.47 -14.94 18.99
C ARG A 142 -14.08 -15.89 17.94
N ASP A 143 -14.55 -15.33 16.82
CA ASP A 143 -15.43 -16.06 15.88
C ASP A 143 -14.68 -16.55 14.63
N GLY A 144 -13.49 -16.00 14.33
CA GLY A 144 -12.71 -16.28 13.13
C GLY A 144 -13.34 -15.71 11.84
N ILE A 145 -12.58 -15.79 10.73
CA ILE A 145 -13.05 -15.36 9.41
C ILE A 145 -13.90 -16.47 8.78
N ASN A 146 -15.20 -16.45 8.97
CA ASN A 146 -16.13 -17.41 8.39
C ASN A 146 -17.52 -16.79 8.21
N LYS A 147 -18.43 -17.50 7.53
CA LYS A 147 -19.78 -16.99 7.25
C LYS A 147 -20.62 -16.66 8.50
N ARG A 148 -20.32 -17.27 9.64
CA ARG A 148 -21.10 -17.06 10.88
C ARG A 148 -20.78 -15.72 11.53
N VAL A 149 -19.57 -15.18 11.33
CA VAL A 149 -19.14 -13.90 11.93
C VAL A 149 -20.04 -12.74 11.51
N PHE A 150 -20.63 -12.79 10.31
CA PHE A 150 -21.51 -11.74 9.81
C PHE A 150 -22.79 -11.59 10.64
N LYS A 151 -23.23 -12.64 11.35
CA LYS A 151 -24.35 -12.52 12.30
C LYS A 151 -24.03 -11.52 13.43
N THR A 152 -22.77 -11.44 13.86
CA THR A 152 -22.34 -10.51 14.89
C THR A 152 -21.95 -9.16 14.26
N LEU A 153 -21.20 -9.16 13.16
CA LEU A 153 -20.75 -7.95 12.49
C LEU A 153 -21.93 -7.08 12.00
N ASN A 154 -23.01 -7.68 11.54
CA ASN A 154 -24.20 -6.96 11.07
C ASN A 154 -25.04 -6.31 12.21
N LYS A 155 -24.66 -6.50 13.49
CA LYS A 155 -25.23 -5.74 14.61
C LYS A 155 -24.53 -4.40 14.85
N LEU A 156 -23.39 -4.17 14.22
CA LEU A 156 -22.66 -2.92 14.35
C LEU A 156 -23.40 -1.78 13.67
N SER A 157 -23.27 -0.56 14.22
CA SER A 157 -23.89 0.65 13.67
C SER A 157 -22.83 1.67 13.31
N GLY A 158 -22.88 2.16 12.06
CA GLY A 158 -21.93 3.16 11.59
C GLY A 158 -21.52 2.97 10.14
N SER A 159 -20.27 3.25 9.83
CA SER A 159 -19.68 2.93 8.52
C SER A 159 -18.37 2.19 8.70
N ALA A 160 -18.09 1.25 7.82
CA ALA A 160 -16.88 0.46 7.90
C ALA A 160 -16.35 0.04 6.53
N ALA A 161 -15.04 0.12 6.37
CA ALA A 161 -14.28 -0.68 5.43
C ALA A 161 -13.22 -1.41 6.24
N ILE A 162 -13.21 -2.73 6.20
CA ILE A 162 -12.29 -3.58 6.97
C ILE A 162 -11.54 -4.54 6.05
N ALA A 163 -10.29 -4.84 6.43
CA ALA A 163 -9.56 -5.98 5.92
C ALA A 163 -8.94 -6.73 7.11
N ALA A 164 -9.05 -8.05 7.12
CA ALA A 164 -8.54 -8.89 8.20
C ALA A 164 -7.89 -10.17 7.70
N ILE A 165 -6.89 -10.62 8.45
CA ILE A 165 -6.16 -11.88 8.27
C ILE A 165 -6.21 -12.67 9.59
N GLU A 166 -6.13 -13.99 9.53
CA GLU A 166 -6.12 -14.83 10.73
C GLU A 166 -4.99 -15.88 10.70
N THR A 167 -4.42 -16.16 11.87
CA THR A 167 -3.23 -17.02 12.04
C THR A 167 -3.50 -18.47 11.66
N ASN A 168 -4.67 -19.01 12.02
CA ASN A 168 -5.03 -20.41 11.78
C ASN A 168 -5.29 -20.73 10.30
N ARG A 169 -5.50 -19.72 9.46
CA ARG A 169 -5.72 -19.83 8.02
C ARG A 169 -4.98 -18.69 7.30
N PRO A 170 -3.66 -18.80 7.15
CA PRO A 170 -2.81 -17.72 6.62
C PRO A 170 -3.14 -17.35 5.16
N ASP A 171 -3.82 -18.23 4.45
CA ASP A 171 -4.33 -18.03 3.10
C ASP A 171 -5.61 -17.17 3.06
N MET A 172 -6.28 -16.95 4.20
CA MET A 172 -7.58 -16.25 4.23
C MET A 172 -7.41 -14.74 4.38
N LEU A 173 -8.21 -14.01 3.62
CA LEU A 173 -8.40 -12.57 3.71
C LEU A 173 -9.90 -12.27 3.76
N LEU A 174 -10.32 -11.48 4.74
CA LEU A 174 -11.63 -10.83 4.75
C LEU A 174 -11.50 -9.41 4.20
N LEU A 175 -12.28 -9.07 3.20
CA LEU A 175 -12.58 -7.69 2.82
C LEU A 175 -14.07 -7.44 3.03
N ALA A 176 -14.45 -6.39 3.78
CA ALA A 176 -15.85 -6.05 3.95
C ALA A 176 -16.05 -4.53 3.98
N ARG A 177 -17.15 -4.06 3.41
CA ARG A 177 -17.51 -2.63 3.42
C ARG A 177 -18.98 -2.39 3.62
N SER A 178 -19.29 -1.33 4.38
CA SER A 178 -20.60 -0.70 4.52
C SER A 178 -20.40 0.80 4.69
N GLY A 179 -20.77 1.60 3.69
CA GLY A 179 -20.62 3.06 3.66
C GLY A 179 -19.21 3.57 3.32
N SER A 180 -18.13 2.91 3.78
CA SER A 180 -16.75 3.32 3.48
C SER A 180 -16.20 2.59 2.25
N PRO A 181 -15.38 3.22 1.39
CA PRO A 181 -14.99 2.64 0.11
C PRO A 181 -13.86 1.60 0.22
N ILE A 182 -13.95 0.54 -0.60
CA ILE A 182 -12.84 -0.34 -0.99
C ILE A 182 -12.82 -0.44 -2.52
N LYS A 183 -11.66 -0.18 -3.10
CA LYS A 183 -11.34 -0.38 -4.50
C LYS A 183 -10.29 -1.48 -4.61
N TYR A 184 -10.34 -2.29 -5.65
CA TYR A 184 -9.38 -3.36 -5.82
C TYR A 184 -9.04 -3.63 -7.28
N ALA A 185 -7.90 -4.25 -7.48
CA ALA A 185 -7.48 -4.83 -8.74
C ALA A 185 -7.08 -6.29 -8.52
N VAL A 186 -7.34 -7.12 -9.49
CA VAL A 186 -7.01 -8.54 -9.44
C VAL A 186 -6.33 -8.98 -10.72
N SER A 187 -5.28 -9.77 -10.58
CA SER A 187 -4.65 -10.59 -11.62
C SER A 187 -4.68 -12.05 -11.19
N GLU A 188 -4.13 -12.94 -12.02
CA GLU A 188 -3.89 -14.33 -11.63
C GLU A 188 -2.90 -14.47 -10.47
N GLU A 189 -2.04 -13.46 -10.25
CA GLU A 189 -0.93 -13.52 -9.30
C GLU A 189 -1.27 -12.88 -7.95
N LYS A 190 -2.01 -11.77 -7.96
CA LYS A 190 -2.25 -10.93 -6.79
C LYS A 190 -3.60 -10.22 -6.82
N LEU A 191 -4.04 -9.88 -5.63
CA LEU A 191 -5.10 -8.91 -5.37
C LEU A 191 -4.49 -7.70 -4.65
N TRP A 192 -4.71 -6.49 -5.16
CA TRP A 192 -4.40 -5.21 -4.50
C TRP A 192 -5.70 -4.53 -4.15
N TRP A 193 -5.79 -3.96 -2.94
CA TRP A 193 -6.96 -3.17 -2.55
C TRP A 193 -6.55 -1.92 -1.79
N ALA A 194 -7.37 -0.87 -1.88
CA ALA A 194 -7.20 0.37 -1.13
C ALA A 194 -8.52 1.11 -0.98
N SER A 195 -8.54 2.12 -0.12
CA SER A 195 -9.65 3.07 -0.03
C SER A 195 -9.93 3.81 -1.34
N GLU A 196 -8.92 3.96 -2.21
CA GLU A 196 -8.98 4.75 -3.45
C GLU A 196 -8.38 4.01 -4.65
N MET A 197 -8.99 4.20 -5.83
CA MET A 197 -8.62 3.48 -7.05
C MET A 197 -7.25 3.90 -7.60
N ASP A 198 -6.89 5.18 -7.49
CA ASP A 198 -5.60 5.68 -7.98
C ASP A 198 -4.41 5.05 -7.24
N VAL A 199 -4.57 4.75 -5.95
CA VAL A 199 -3.59 4.02 -5.13
C VAL A 199 -3.39 2.61 -5.67
N VAL A 200 -4.49 1.89 -5.91
CA VAL A 200 -4.46 0.55 -6.51
C VAL A 200 -3.80 0.57 -7.88
N GLN A 201 -4.17 1.53 -8.73
CA GLN A 201 -3.59 1.68 -10.07
C GLN A 201 -2.09 1.95 -10.05
N LYS A 202 -1.60 2.72 -9.08
CA LYS A 202 -0.17 3.01 -8.90
C LYS A 202 0.59 1.77 -8.41
N ALA A 203 0.01 0.99 -7.51
CA ALA A 203 0.62 -0.23 -6.97
C ALA A 203 0.77 -1.34 -8.02
N VAL A 204 -0.25 -1.54 -8.85
CA VAL A 204 -0.24 -2.52 -9.95
C VAL A 204 0.86 -2.25 -10.99
N ARG A 205 1.39 -1.03 -11.07
CA ARG A 205 2.34 -0.59 -12.11
C ARG A 205 3.82 -0.49 -11.72
N PRO A 206 4.31 -0.87 -10.52
CA PRO A 206 5.65 -0.50 -10.07
C PRO A 206 6.77 -0.99 -11.00
N VAL A 207 6.61 -2.16 -11.60
CA VAL A 207 7.62 -2.75 -12.51
C VAL A 207 7.54 -2.18 -13.93
N ARG A 208 6.37 -1.78 -14.41
CA ARG A 208 6.19 -1.25 -15.77
C ARG A 208 6.30 0.27 -15.87
N ALA A 209 6.20 1.00 -14.77
CA ALA A 209 6.55 2.43 -14.75
C ALA A 209 8.00 2.67 -15.15
N ILE A 210 8.89 1.70 -14.94
CA ILE A 210 10.28 1.74 -15.42
C ILE A 210 10.38 1.47 -16.93
N ARG A 211 9.42 0.75 -17.51
CA ARG A 211 9.42 0.36 -18.93
C ARG A 211 8.53 1.23 -19.81
N GLY A 212 7.65 2.04 -19.26
CA GLY A 212 6.62 2.72 -20.01
C GLY A 212 6.43 4.19 -19.65
N PHE A 213 7.42 5.02 -19.92
CA PHE A 213 7.26 6.48 -19.80
C PHE A 213 6.23 7.04 -20.80
N TRP A 214 5.91 6.31 -21.87
CA TRP A 214 5.04 6.77 -22.97
C TRP A 214 3.64 6.21 -22.98
N GLY A 215 3.26 5.49 -22.06
CA GLY A 215 1.92 4.97 -22.09
C GLY A 215 1.61 4.20 -20.82
N ARG A 216 0.62 4.64 -20.19
CA ARG A 216 -0.23 3.89 -19.32
C ARG A 216 -0.79 2.69 -20.10
N LEU A 217 0.07 1.78 -20.59
CA LEU A 217 -0.44 0.53 -21.10
C LEU A 217 -1.02 -0.21 -19.88
N PRO A 218 -2.32 -0.43 -19.84
CA PRO A 218 -2.90 -1.27 -18.81
C PRO A 218 -2.19 -2.62 -18.85
N ARG A 219 -1.96 -3.22 -17.69
CA ARG A 219 -1.66 -4.65 -17.65
C ARG A 219 -2.93 -5.33 -18.20
N PRO A 220 -2.91 -5.97 -19.35
CA PRO A 220 -4.12 -6.58 -19.93
C PRO A 220 -4.64 -7.73 -19.06
N ASP A 221 -3.79 -8.24 -18.17
CA ASP A 221 -4.02 -9.30 -17.18
C ASP A 221 -4.67 -8.79 -15.89
N VAL A 222 -4.87 -7.47 -15.72
CA VAL A 222 -5.39 -6.88 -14.47
C VAL A 222 -6.75 -6.24 -14.69
N THR A 223 -7.71 -6.64 -13.88
CA THR A 223 -9.04 -6.04 -13.83
C THR A 223 -9.23 -5.19 -12.58
N TYR A 224 -9.95 -4.08 -12.72
CA TYR A 224 -10.16 -3.08 -11.66
C TYR A 224 -11.63 -2.99 -11.28
N TRP A 225 -11.90 -2.98 -9.98
CA TRP A 225 -13.25 -3.00 -9.46
C TRP A 225 -13.45 -2.05 -8.28
N SER A 226 -14.68 -1.60 -8.14
CA SER A 226 -15.18 -1.03 -6.89
C SER A 226 -15.94 -2.12 -6.16
N MET A 227 -15.57 -2.42 -4.93
CA MET A 227 -16.31 -3.38 -4.12
C MET A 227 -17.74 -2.84 -3.92
N GLN A 228 -18.73 -3.72 -4.07
CA GLN A 228 -20.12 -3.38 -3.86
C GLN A 228 -20.35 -2.92 -2.43
N ASP A 229 -21.19 -1.90 -2.21
CA ASP A 229 -21.55 -1.50 -0.86
C ASP A 229 -22.35 -2.59 -0.13
N ASN A 230 -22.29 -2.56 1.19
CA ASN A 230 -22.93 -3.57 2.04
C ASN A 230 -22.54 -5.01 1.69
N SER A 231 -21.27 -5.23 1.38
CA SER A 231 -20.78 -6.55 1.02
C SER A 231 -19.50 -6.94 1.75
N ALA A 232 -19.29 -8.25 1.88
CA ALA A 232 -18.06 -8.84 2.37
C ALA A 232 -17.62 -9.98 1.47
N TYR A 233 -16.32 -10.10 1.26
CA TYR A 233 -15.67 -11.16 0.50
C TYR A 233 -14.71 -11.92 1.41
N ILE A 234 -14.87 -13.24 1.46
CA ILE A 234 -13.85 -14.14 2.00
C ILE A 234 -13.05 -14.66 0.83
N ILE A 235 -11.74 -14.47 0.88
CA ILE A 235 -10.80 -14.66 -0.23
C ILE A 235 -9.68 -15.57 0.26
N ASP A 236 -9.34 -16.60 -0.52
CA ASP A 236 -8.14 -17.43 -0.30
C ASP A 236 -7.17 -17.36 -1.48
N ASP A 237 -6.23 -18.28 -1.55
CA ASP A 237 -5.22 -18.34 -2.62
C ASP A 237 -5.82 -18.68 -4.01
N THR A 238 -7.05 -19.19 -4.06
CA THR A 238 -7.76 -19.50 -5.32
C THR A 238 -8.72 -18.39 -5.75
N GLY A 239 -8.85 -17.31 -4.95
CA GLY A 239 -9.72 -16.15 -5.24
C GLY A 239 -10.86 -15.98 -4.26
N ILE A 240 -11.97 -15.37 -4.71
CA ILE A 240 -13.14 -15.10 -3.87
C ILE A 240 -13.92 -16.38 -3.63
N GLN A 241 -13.86 -16.89 -2.41
CA GLN A 241 -14.54 -18.12 -1.99
C GLN A 241 -16.03 -17.90 -1.72
N SER A 242 -16.36 -16.79 -1.08
CA SER A 242 -17.75 -16.48 -0.77
C SER A 242 -17.98 -14.98 -0.66
N LYS A 243 -19.21 -14.58 -1.00
CA LYS A 243 -19.71 -13.22 -0.83
C LYS A 243 -20.84 -13.24 0.18
N HIS A 244 -20.83 -12.28 1.09
CA HIS A 244 -21.79 -12.12 2.16
C HIS A 244 -22.34 -10.70 2.20
N GLU A 245 -23.51 -10.54 2.76
CA GLU A 245 -24.02 -9.24 3.15
C GLU A 245 -23.27 -8.78 4.41
N PHE A 246 -22.79 -7.55 4.38
CA PHE A 246 -22.22 -6.85 5.53
C PHE A 246 -22.82 -5.47 5.60
N THR A 247 -23.80 -5.29 6.46
CA THR A 247 -24.53 -4.04 6.62
C THR A 247 -24.39 -3.57 8.06
N THR A 248 -23.79 -2.40 8.25
CA THR A 248 -23.83 -1.76 9.57
C THR A 248 -25.14 -1.01 9.72
N CYS A 249 -25.96 -1.42 10.70
CA CYS A 249 -27.27 -0.82 10.94
C CYS A 249 -27.17 0.63 11.38
N GLY A 250 -27.81 1.56 10.67
CA GLY A 250 -27.98 2.94 11.08
C GLY A 250 -27.21 3.96 10.27
N ASN A 251 -27.84 5.11 10.08
CA ASN A 251 -27.25 6.27 9.43
C ASN A 251 -26.24 6.92 10.38
N TYR A 252 -24.98 6.55 10.30
CA TYR A 252 -23.92 7.36 10.86
C TYR A 252 -23.71 8.56 9.94
N ASN A 253 -24.32 9.70 10.28
CA ASN A 253 -23.92 10.99 9.72
C ASN A 253 -22.50 11.27 10.24
N ALA A 254 -21.49 10.89 9.50
CA ALA A 254 -20.12 11.31 9.78
C ALA A 254 -20.14 12.84 9.98
N PRO A 255 -19.56 13.38 11.07
CA PRO A 255 -19.45 14.82 11.22
C PRO A 255 -18.80 15.36 9.95
N ASN A 256 -19.41 16.40 9.39
CA ASN A 256 -18.94 17.05 8.17
C ASN A 256 -17.62 17.78 8.51
N TYR A 257 -16.55 17.06 8.65
CA TYR A 257 -15.21 17.64 8.76
C TYR A 257 -14.88 18.29 7.43
N ASN A 258 -14.95 19.60 7.39
CA ASN A 258 -14.47 20.45 6.31
C ASN A 258 -12.94 20.34 6.19
N VAL A 259 -12.43 19.14 5.93
CA VAL A 259 -11.00 18.81 5.79
C VAL A 259 -10.44 19.31 4.45
N ARG A 260 -11.30 19.75 3.51
CA ARG A 260 -10.88 20.14 2.15
C ARG A 260 -9.97 21.39 2.07
N LYS A 261 -9.92 22.24 3.10
CA LYS A 261 -9.17 23.51 2.99
C LYS A 261 -7.67 23.43 3.31
N ASN A 262 -7.20 22.46 4.08
CA ASN A 262 -5.79 22.42 4.50
C ASN A 262 -4.91 21.44 3.72
N TYR A 263 -5.48 20.43 3.05
CA TYR A 263 -4.69 19.42 2.33
C TYR A 263 -4.12 19.90 1.00
N SER A 264 -4.76 20.84 0.31
CA SER A 264 -4.26 21.34 -0.98
C SER A 264 -2.93 22.12 -0.84
N PHE A 265 -2.68 22.72 0.31
CA PHE A 265 -1.46 23.48 0.60
C PHE A 265 -0.29 22.54 0.96
N GLN A 266 -0.56 21.51 1.77
CA GLN A 266 0.47 20.54 2.13
C GLN A 266 0.88 19.64 0.95
N GLN A 267 -0.05 19.25 0.07
CA GLN A 267 0.30 18.51 -1.14
C GLN A 267 1.20 19.30 -2.09
N ARG A 268 0.96 20.62 -2.25
CA ARG A 268 1.84 21.47 -3.07
C ARG A 268 3.23 21.62 -2.45
N LYS A 269 3.31 21.77 -1.13
CA LYS A 269 4.58 21.82 -0.40
C LYS A 269 5.31 20.49 -0.46
N TRP A 270 4.59 19.37 -0.35
CA TRP A 270 5.13 18.03 -0.47
C TRP A 270 5.81 17.77 -1.82
N HIS A 271 5.20 18.21 -2.94
CA HIS A 271 5.82 18.11 -4.27
C HIS A 271 7.03 19.02 -4.43
N SER A 272 7.04 20.20 -3.79
CA SER A 272 8.19 21.13 -3.84
C SER A 272 9.34 20.67 -2.96
N ASP A 273 9.05 20.09 -1.79
CA ASP A 273 10.06 19.62 -0.85
C ASP A 273 10.78 18.36 -1.39
N LEU A 274 10.08 17.47 -2.09
CA LEU A 274 10.66 16.35 -2.82
C LEU A 274 11.63 16.81 -3.94
N ALA A 275 11.32 17.92 -4.60
CA ALA A 275 12.19 18.47 -5.63
C ALA A 275 13.46 19.12 -5.02
N SER A 276 13.37 19.72 -3.82
CA SER A 276 14.47 20.42 -3.16
C SER A 276 15.43 19.48 -2.40
N GLU A 277 14.95 18.36 -1.84
CA GLU A 277 15.80 17.38 -1.15
C GLU A 277 16.66 16.54 -2.11
N ARG A 278 16.24 16.38 -3.37
CA ARG A 278 17.05 15.69 -4.40
C ARG A 278 18.42 16.35 -4.64
N THR A 279 18.56 17.62 -4.31
CA THR A 279 19.81 18.37 -4.51
C THR A 279 20.82 18.21 -3.36
N ARG A 280 20.45 17.56 -2.25
CA ARG A 280 21.28 17.49 -1.04
C ARG A 280 21.68 16.08 -0.58
N ALA A 281 21.17 15.04 -1.19
CA ALA A 281 21.48 13.67 -0.77
C ALA A 281 22.64 13.07 -1.55
N ASN A 282 23.85 13.35 -1.08
CA ASN A 282 25.01 12.50 -1.31
C ASN A 282 24.89 11.31 -0.36
N ILE A 283 24.37 10.17 -0.80
CA ILE A 283 24.08 9.03 0.09
C ILE A 283 24.94 7.84 -0.29
N GLY A 284 25.68 7.39 0.72
CA GLY A 284 26.40 6.14 0.71
C GLY A 284 25.42 4.94 0.58
N SER A 285 25.94 3.90 -0.03
CA SER A 285 25.33 2.62 -0.40
C SER A 285 24.33 2.06 0.60
N SER A 286 23.13 1.85 0.15
CA SER A 286 21.98 0.99 0.54
C SER A 286 20.64 1.70 0.76
N ALA A 287 20.36 2.75 0.00
CA ALA A 287 19.04 3.35 -0.01
C ALA A 287 18.16 2.69 -1.07
N ILE A 288 16.98 2.17 -0.66
CA ILE A 288 15.92 1.78 -1.58
C ILE A 288 15.45 3.06 -2.28
N THR A 289 15.77 3.19 -3.55
CA THR A 289 15.40 4.36 -4.34
C THR A 289 13.94 4.24 -4.75
N ILE A 290 13.06 5.02 -4.14
CA ILE A 290 11.71 5.24 -4.66
C ILE A 290 11.87 6.06 -5.94
N ILE A 291 11.67 5.43 -7.10
CA ILE A 291 11.73 6.10 -8.38
C ILE A 291 10.39 6.80 -8.61
N HIS A 292 10.32 8.09 -8.31
CA HIS A 292 9.27 8.95 -8.82
C HIS A 292 9.57 9.30 -10.28
N PRO A 293 8.58 9.37 -11.17
CA PRO A 293 8.78 9.86 -12.52
C PRO A 293 9.15 11.36 -12.45
N ALA A 294 10.44 11.63 -12.41
CA ALA A 294 10.93 12.97 -12.63
C ALA A 294 10.93 13.26 -14.13
N LYS A 295 10.55 14.48 -14.48
CA LYS A 295 10.79 15.03 -15.81
C LYS A 295 12.25 14.77 -16.20
N ALA A 296 12.45 14.37 -17.45
CA ALA A 296 13.73 13.94 -18.01
C ALA A 296 14.73 15.11 -18.23
N ASP A 297 14.99 15.93 -17.22
CA ASP A 297 15.80 17.13 -17.35
C ASP A 297 17.24 17.00 -16.86
N HIS A 298 17.74 15.80 -16.55
CA HIS A 298 19.13 15.63 -16.20
C HIS A 298 19.79 14.43 -16.88
N VAL A 299 20.01 14.56 -18.18
CA VAL A 299 21.14 13.90 -18.85
C VAL A 299 22.28 14.92 -18.92
N SER A 300 22.73 15.40 -17.77
CA SER A 300 23.91 16.23 -17.70
C SER A 300 25.09 15.36 -17.34
N THR A 301 26.07 15.36 -18.24
CA THR A 301 27.48 15.03 -17.98
C THR A 301 27.79 13.65 -17.39
N VAL A 302 27.39 12.62 -18.10
CA VAL A 302 27.82 11.24 -17.76
C VAL A 302 29.27 10.94 -18.18
N GLU A 303 29.94 11.86 -18.87
CA GLU A 303 31.23 11.58 -19.48
C GLU A 303 32.36 11.27 -18.50
N ASN A 304 32.28 11.80 -17.27
CA ASN A 304 33.42 11.74 -16.34
C ASN A 304 33.17 10.90 -15.08
N ILE A 305 32.00 10.22 -14.94
CA ILE A 305 31.65 9.63 -13.65
C ILE A 305 31.50 8.09 -13.70
N ALA A 306 31.26 7.54 -14.87
CA ALA A 306 30.92 6.11 -14.95
C ALA A 306 32.17 5.20 -14.98
N LYS A 307 32.30 4.36 -13.97
CA LYS A 307 33.26 3.25 -13.91
C LYS A 307 32.67 1.98 -14.54
N PRO A 308 33.48 1.02 -14.96
CA PRO A 308 32.98 -0.30 -15.42
C PRO A 308 32.00 -0.89 -14.40
N GLY A 309 30.86 -1.40 -14.88
CA GLY A 309 29.76 -1.91 -14.03
C GLY A 309 28.83 -0.86 -13.43
N GLN A 310 29.15 0.41 -13.52
CA GLN A 310 28.29 1.46 -13.00
C GLN A 310 27.08 1.68 -13.91
N LYS A 311 25.87 1.78 -13.30
CA LYS A 311 24.66 2.11 -14.03
C LYS A 311 24.70 3.54 -14.56
N LEU A 312 24.47 3.71 -15.86
CA LEU A 312 24.46 5.01 -16.53
C LEU A 312 23.09 5.71 -16.50
N GLY A 313 22.08 5.10 -15.91
CA GLY A 313 20.70 5.52 -15.97
C GLY A 313 19.88 4.69 -16.93
N SER A 314 18.64 5.08 -17.16
CA SER A 314 17.73 4.38 -18.04
C SER A 314 17.74 4.95 -19.44
N CYS A 315 17.66 4.11 -20.47
CA CYS A 315 17.42 4.55 -21.84
C CYS A 315 16.06 5.26 -21.94
N PRO A 316 16.00 6.51 -22.44
CA PRO A 316 14.73 7.26 -22.50
C PRO A 316 13.73 6.68 -23.48
N LYS A 317 14.14 5.82 -24.39
CA LYS A 317 13.25 5.19 -25.38
C LYS A 317 12.67 3.86 -24.91
N CYS A 318 13.43 3.02 -24.24
CA CYS A 318 12.96 1.70 -23.78
C CYS A 318 13.14 1.46 -22.27
N PHE A 319 13.68 2.46 -21.56
CA PHE A 319 13.86 2.48 -20.10
C PHE A 319 14.74 1.38 -19.52
N LEU A 320 15.41 0.59 -20.37
CA LEU A 320 16.40 -0.34 -19.89
C LEU A 320 17.57 0.40 -19.22
N VAL A 321 17.97 -0.03 -18.05
CA VAL A 321 19.16 0.49 -17.36
C VAL A 321 20.41 0.14 -18.17
N MET A 322 21.22 1.15 -18.46
CA MET A 322 22.47 0.98 -19.20
C MET A 322 23.66 0.86 -18.26
N THR A 323 24.62 0.02 -18.60
CA THR A 323 25.91 -0.11 -17.92
C THR A 323 27.06 0.02 -18.92
N LEU A 324 28.26 0.32 -18.42
CA LEU A 324 29.42 0.39 -19.27
C LEU A 324 29.86 -0.98 -19.83
N GLU A 325 29.59 -2.05 -19.10
CA GLU A 325 30.01 -3.40 -19.47
C GLU A 325 29.19 -4.01 -20.61
N GLU A 326 27.95 -3.57 -20.77
CA GLU A 326 27.02 -4.11 -21.77
C GLU A 326 27.27 -3.63 -23.20
N LYS A 327 28.38 -2.96 -23.43
CA LYS A 327 28.60 -2.21 -24.62
C LYS A 327 29.84 -2.41 -25.37
N THR A 328 30.36 -3.50 -25.44
CA THR A 328 31.51 -3.78 -26.29
C THR A 328 31.05 -4.22 -27.65
N PRO A 329 31.60 -3.69 -28.72
CA PRO A 329 32.61 -2.62 -28.87
C PRO A 329 31.99 -1.30 -29.32
N TRP A 330 31.39 -0.53 -28.48
CA TRP A 330 30.81 0.68 -28.98
C TRP A 330 31.51 1.97 -28.55
N THR A 331 31.50 2.89 -29.44
CA THR A 331 32.18 4.15 -29.30
C THR A 331 31.26 5.28 -28.89
N GLY A 332 30.02 5.00 -28.66
CA GLY A 332 29.02 5.95 -28.26
C GLY A 332 28.12 5.40 -27.16
N ARG A 333 27.18 6.17 -26.72
CA ARG A 333 26.20 5.82 -25.69
C ARG A 333 24.97 5.25 -26.39
N ILE A 334 24.97 3.95 -26.61
CA ILE A 334 23.87 3.25 -27.26
C ILE A 334 23.15 2.39 -26.23
N CYS A 335 21.85 2.33 -26.31
CA CYS A 335 21.05 1.45 -25.46
C CYS A 335 21.44 -0.01 -25.67
N SER A 336 21.72 -0.71 -24.57
CA SER A 336 22.09 -2.13 -24.57
C SER A 336 20.96 -3.07 -24.99
N ASN A 337 19.72 -2.58 -25.06
CA ASN A 337 18.59 -3.35 -25.56
C ASN A 337 18.72 -3.57 -27.09
N PRO A 338 18.90 -4.83 -27.57
CA PRO A 338 19.11 -5.12 -28.98
C PRO A 338 17.96 -4.65 -29.91
N LYS A 339 16.75 -4.56 -29.37
CA LYS A 339 15.58 -4.11 -30.12
C LYS A 339 15.44 -2.59 -30.18
N CYS A 340 16.11 -1.87 -29.28
CA CYS A 340 16.02 -0.42 -29.18
C CYS A 340 17.17 0.27 -29.89
N ARG A 341 18.41 -0.06 -29.54
CA ARG A 341 19.68 0.52 -30.03
C ARG A 341 19.70 2.04 -30.13
N HIS A 342 18.93 2.73 -29.29
CA HIS A 342 18.83 4.17 -29.30
C HIS A 342 20.16 4.80 -28.88
N SER A 343 20.66 5.75 -29.67
CA SER A 343 21.86 6.53 -29.36
C SER A 343 21.51 7.76 -28.51
N LEU A 344 22.29 8.05 -27.48
CA LEU A 344 22.12 9.29 -26.69
C LEU A 344 22.46 10.55 -27.53
N ALA A 345 23.26 10.42 -28.58
CA ALA A 345 23.54 11.53 -29.49
C ALA A 345 22.33 11.99 -30.31
N GLU A 346 21.37 11.07 -30.56
CA GLU A 346 20.12 11.42 -31.26
C GLU A 346 19.15 12.21 -30.36
N LEU A 347 19.34 12.18 -29.03
CA LEU A 347 18.55 12.97 -28.10
C LEU A 347 19.01 14.42 -28.01
N ASP A 348 20.29 14.64 -28.16
CA ASP A 348 20.87 16.00 -28.10
C ASP A 348 20.48 16.80 -29.36
N SER A 349 20.34 16.11 -30.50
CA SER A 349 19.85 16.75 -31.76
C SER A 349 18.34 17.03 -31.75
N ALA A 350 17.53 16.26 -31.04
CA ALA A 350 16.09 16.49 -30.91
C ALA A 350 15.73 17.61 -29.90
N LYS A 351 16.69 18.04 -29.07
CA LYS A 351 16.52 19.17 -28.16
C LYS A 351 16.92 20.52 -28.79
N ALA A 352 17.60 20.49 -29.93
CA ALA A 352 18.07 21.68 -30.65
C ALA A 352 17.15 22.08 -31.83
N ALA A 353 16.08 21.34 -32.08
CA ALA A 353 15.00 21.62 -33.02
C ALA A 353 13.67 21.87 -32.27
#